data_41ef2baa4cb6b08751e41c2368723366
#
_entry.id   41ef2baa4cb6b08751e41c2368723366
#
_cell.length_a   1.000
_cell.length_b   1.000
_cell.length_c   1.000
_cell.angle_alpha   90.00
_cell.angle_beta   90.00
_cell.angle_gamma   90.00
#
_symmetry.space_group_name_H-M   'P 1'
#
loop_
_entity.id
_entity.type
_entity.pdbx_description
1 polymer ?
#
loop_
_entity_poly.entity_id
_entity_poly.type
_entity_poly.pdbx_seq_one_letter_code
_entity_poly.pdbx_strand_id
1 'polypeptide(L)'
;SPKKVSILLSFANMLCMFLFAISRNFWILLLSSGLAVSFMNAVTPLTDRIGVSSPYQFGKIRLWGSVGYAIMAQVSGLLYQYISPFANFIAGILGTLITIICIYMVSDPKLSEAPETNENKLSTVVVMKELVHNIPFMLFLVISFFFWGACSTNFNYLSLFIKSYSS
;
A
#
# COMPACT_ATOMS: atom_id res chain seq x y z
N SER A 1 -15.42 1.20 12.28
CA SER A 1 -15.65 0.57 10.97
C SER A 1 -14.36 0.65 10.14
N PRO A 2 -13.82 -0.45 9.61
CA PRO A 2 -12.61 -0.46 8.80
C PRO A 2 -12.69 0.49 7.60
N LYS A 3 -13.89 0.65 7.04
CA LYS A 3 -14.20 1.58 5.95
C LYS A 3 -13.88 3.03 6.31
N LYS A 4 -14.31 3.50 7.49
CA LYS A 4 -14.02 4.89 7.93
C LYS A 4 -12.53 5.12 8.11
N VAL A 5 -11.81 4.14 8.65
CA VAL A 5 -10.37 4.22 8.83
C VAL A 5 -9.65 4.25 7.48
N SER A 6 -10.06 3.41 6.52
CA SER A 6 -9.49 3.40 5.16
C SER A 6 -9.68 4.74 4.45
N ILE A 7 -10.87 5.34 4.55
CA ILE A 7 -11.16 6.66 3.96
C ILE A 7 -10.28 7.74 4.61
N LEU A 8 -10.17 7.74 5.94
CA LEU A 8 -9.36 8.72 6.66
C LEU A 8 -7.88 8.62 6.28
N LEU A 9 -7.34 7.39 6.23
CA LEU A 9 -5.95 7.15 5.83
C LEU A 9 -5.69 7.53 4.38
N SER A 10 -6.62 7.22 3.47
CA SER A 10 -6.51 7.61 2.06
C SER A 10 -6.54 9.13 1.90
N PHE A 11 -7.37 9.83 2.66
CA PHE A 11 -7.40 11.29 2.67
C PHE A 11 -6.09 11.89 3.21
N ALA A 12 -5.55 11.32 4.30
CA ALA A 12 -4.26 11.73 4.84
C ALA A 12 -3.13 11.49 3.84
N ASN A 13 -3.14 10.35 3.13
CA ASN A 13 -2.19 10.07 2.04
C ASN A 13 -2.26 11.11 0.92
N MET A 14 -3.48 11.49 0.51
CA MET A 14 -3.68 12.51 -0.52
C MET A 14 -3.10 13.87 -0.09
N LEU A 15 -3.29 14.27 1.16
CA LEU A 15 -2.69 15.51 1.71
C LEU A 15 -1.18 15.44 1.72
N CYS A 16 -0.59 14.32 2.10
CA CYS A 16 0.86 14.13 2.07
C CYS A 16 1.41 14.20 0.64
N MET A 17 0.73 13.61 -0.34
CA MET A 17 1.11 13.71 -1.76
C MET A 17 1.03 15.15 -2.27
N PHE A 18 0.01 15.89 -1.86
CA PHE A 18 -0.13 17.30 -2.24
C PHE A 18 0.97 18.17 -1.62
N LEU A 19 1.29 17.97 -0.35
CA LEU A 19 2.40 18.64 0.32
C LEU A 19 3.74 18.31 -0.35
N PHE A 20 3.95 17.05 -0.72
CA PHE A 20 5.15 16.63 -1.44
C PHE A 20 5.27 17.34 -2.80
N ALA A 21 4.18 17.47 -3.55
CA ALA A 21 4.19 18.09 -4.88
C ALA A 21 4.52 19.59 -4.85
N ILE A 22 4.15 20.30 -3.79
CA ILE A 22 4.35 21.77 -3.67
C ILE A 22 5.65 22.12 -2.94
N SER A 23 6.11 21.26 -2.04
CA SER A 23 7.25 21.57 -1.18
C SER A 23 8.57 21.55 -1.94
N ARG A 24 9.45 22.51 -1.61
CA ARG A 24 10.85 22.56 -2.07
C ARG A 24 11.85 22.33 -0.93
N ASN A 25 11.36 22.20 0.29
CA ASN A 25 12.22 21.99 1.45
C ASN A 25 12.48 20.49 1.65
N PHE A 26 13.76 20.11 1.74
CA PHE A 26 14.20 18.73 1.91
C PHE A 26 13.50 18.01 3.09
N TRP A 27 13.41 18.66 4.24
CA TRP A 27 12.80 18.06 5.43
C TRP A 27 11.31 17.80 5.28
N ILE A 28 10.60 18.71 4.62
CA ILE A 28 9.17 18.53 4.33
C ILE A 28 8.97 17.43 3.29
N LEU A 29 9.82 17.37 2.27
CA LEU A 29 9.80 16.29 1.27
C LEU A 29 10.05 14.93 1.91
N LEU A 30 11.05 14.82 2.79
CA LEU A 30 11.38 13.59 3.49
C LEU A 30 10.21 13.13 4.37
N LEU A 31 9.65 14.04 5.16
CA LEU A 31 8.56 13.72 6.09
C LEU A 31 7.26 13.37 5.34
N SER A 32 6.91 14.16 4.32
CA SER A 32 5.69 13.91 3.54
C SER A 32 5.76 12.62 2.74
N SER A 33 6.93 12.27 2.16
CA SER A 33 7.10 11.00 1.45
C SER A 33 7.03 9.80 2.39
N GLY A 34 7.69 9.87 3.55
CA GLY A 34 7.64 8.81 4.57
C GLY A 34 6.23 8.58 5.10
N LEU A 35 5.49 9.65 5.39
CA LEU A 35 4.09 9.55 5.82
C LEU A 35 3.19 9.00 4.71
N ALA A 36 3.35 9.46 3.46
CA ALA A 36 2.56 8.97 2.34
C ALA A 36 2.73 7.45 2.15
N VAL A 37 3.97 6.95 2.15
CA VAL A 37 4.25 5.51 2.05
C VAL A 37 3.65 4.75 3.24
N SER A 38 3.75 5.30 4.45
CA SER A 38 3.19 4.68 5.65
C SER A 38 1.67 4.57 5.58
N PHE A 39 0.98 5.62 5.16
CA PHE A 39 -0.47 5.60 5.00
C PHE A 39 -0.91 4.65 3.88
N MET A 40 -0.21 4.64 2.75
CA MET A 40 -0.47 3.70 1.65
C MET A 40 -0.37 2.24 2.11
N ASN A 41 0.69 1.90 2.85
CA ASN A 41 0.88 0.56 3.39
C ASN A 41 -0.17 0.19 4.44
N ALA A 42 -0.66 1.15 5.22
CA ALA A 42 -1.72 0.93 6.20
C ALA A 42 -3.11 0.71 5.55
N VAL A 43 -3.38 1.32 4.40
CA VAL A 43 -4.66 1.16 3.67
C VAL A 43 -4.76 -0.23 3.03
N THR A 44 -3.65 -0.81 2.57
CA THR A 44 -3.63 -2.09 1.85
C THR A 44 -4.32 -3.23 2.62
N PRO A 45 -3.95 -3.56 3.88
CA PRO A 45 -4.61 -4.64 4.61
C PRO A 45 -6.09 -4.35 4.93
N LEU A 46 -6.47 -3.08 5.04
CA LEU A 46 -7.86 -2.70 5.26
C LEU A 46 -8.72 -2.94 4.00
N THR A 47 -8.20 -2.60 2.83
CA THR A 47 -8.86 -2.85 1.54
C THR A 47 -8.91 -4.36 1.23
N ASP A 48 -7.86 -5.11 1.54
CA ASP A 48 -7.85 -6.57 1.42
C ASP A 48 -8.94 -7.20 2.32
N ARG A 49 -9.11 -6.72 3.55
CA ARG A 49 -10.17 -7.16 4.45
C ARG A 49 -11.57 -6.90 3.87
N ILE A 50 -11.79 -5.73 3.26
CA ILE A 50 -13.04 -5.41 2.57
C ILE A 50 -13.24 -6.37 1.38
N GLY A 51 -12.19 -6.66 0.63
CA GLY A 51 -12.22 -7.59 -0.50
C GLY A 51 -12.57 -9.03 -0.09
N VAL A 52 -11.99 -9.52 1.00
CA VAL A 52 -12.28 -10.86 1.56
C VAL A 52 -13.73 -10.96 2.06
N SER A 53 -14.27 -9.88 2.61
CA SER A 53 -15.67 -9.84 3.11
C SER A 53 -16.69 -9.67 1.97
N SER A 54 -16.24 -9.51 0.73
CA SER A 54 -17.09 -9.41 -0.46
C SER A 54 -17.65 -10.78 -0.86
N PRO A 55 -18.85 -10.86 -1.48
CA PRO A 55 -19.41 -12.10 -2.01
C PRO A 55 -18.61 -12.68 -3.19
N TYR A 56 -17.66 -11.93 -3.72
CA TYR A 56 -16.82 -12.34 -4.85
C TYR A 56 -15.56 -13.09 -4.40
N GLN A 57 -15.05 -13.98 -5.25
CA GLN A 57 -13.78 -14.66 -4.98
C GLN A 57 -12.64 -13.65 -4.87
N PHE A 58 -12.00 -13.58 -3.71
CA PHE A 58 -10.91 -12.63 -3.42
C PHE A 58 -9.78 -12.67 -4.46
N GLY A 59 -9.45 -13.88 -4.96
CA GLY A 59 -8.43 -14.04 -6.02
C GLY A 59 -8.76 -13.27 -7.30
N LYS A 60 -10.04 -13.24 -7.71
CA LYS A 60 -10.48 -12.47 -8.89
C LYS A 60 -10.36 -10.96 -8.65
N ILE A 61 -10.73 -10.49 -7.44
CA ILE A 61 -10.59 -9.08 -7.08
C ILE A 61 -9.12 -8.66 -7.15
N ARG A 62 -8.22 -9.47 -6.57
CA ARG A 62 -6.78 -9.20 -6.56
C ARG A 62 -6.16 -9.25 -7.96
N LEU A 63 -6.65 -10.13 -8.83
CA LEU A 63 -6.22 -10.20 -10.23
C LEU A 63 -6.51 -8.87 -10.95
N TRP A 64 -7.73 -8.34 -10.83
CA TRP A 64 -8.08 -7.05 -11.41
C TRP A 64 -7.24 -5.90 -10.85
N GLY A 65 -6.90 -5.95 -9.56
CA GLY A 65 -5.96 -5.01 -8.95
C GLY A 65 -4.58 -5.04 -9.60
N SER A 66 -4.06 -6.25 -9.89
CA SER A 66 -2.77 -6.42 -10.58
C SER A 66 -2.80 -5.93 -12.02
N VAL A 67 -3.89 -6.17 -12.75
CA VAL A 67 -4.11 -5.65 -14.11
C VAL A 67 -4.14 -4.12 -14.08
N GLY A 68 -4.91 -3.54 -13.15
CA GLY A 68 -4.98 -2.09 -12.95
C GLY A 68 -3.61 -1.47 -12.67
N TYR A 69 -2.82 -2.11 -11.80
CA TYR A 69 -1.45 -1.68 -11.51
C TYR A 69 -0.56 -1.69 -12.77
N ALA A 70 -0.61 -2.76 -13.56
CA ALA A 70 0.18 -2.86 -14.80
C ALA A 70 -0.19 -1.76 -15.81
N ILE A 71 -1.48 -1.51 -16.00
CA ILE A 71 -1.96 -0.43 -16.89
C ILE A 71 -1.50 0.93 -16.38
N MET A 72 -1.68 1.21 -15.09
CA MET A 72 -1.30 2.50 -14.52
C MET A 72 0.21 2.72 -14.48
N ALA A 73 1.01 1.67 -14.37
CA ALA A 73 2.47 1.77 -14.48
C ALA A 73 2.88 2.25 -15.89
N GLN A 74 2.26 1.73 -16.95
CA GLN A 74 2.51 2.18 -18.32
C GLN A 74 2.04 3.62 -18.52
N VAL A 75 0.83 3.96 -18.08
CA VAL A 75 0.28 5.32 -18.18
C VAL A 75 1.18 6.32 -17.44
N SER A 76 1.65 5.96 -16.24
CA SER A 76 2.55 6.80 -15.46
C SER A 76 3.87 7.06 -16.17
N GLY A 77 4.45 6.04 -16.84
CA GLY A 77 5.64 6.18 -17.67
C GLY A 77 5.43 7.16 -18.84
N LEU A 78 4.29 7.01 -19.53
CA LEU A 78 3.94 7.91 -20.65
C LEU A 78 3.70 9.36 -20.16
N LEU A 79 3.00 9.55 -19.06
CA LEU A 79 2.78 10.87 -18.45
C LEU A 79 4.10 11.54 -18.09
N TYR A 80 5.03 10.79 -17.51
CA TYR A 80 6.35 11.28 -17.16
C TYR A 80 7.17 11.69 -18.39
N GLN A 81 7.10 10.90 -19.46
CA GLN A 81 7.90 11.11 -20.67
C GLN A 81 7.34 12.22 -21.57
N TYR A 82 6.02 12.29 -21.74
CA TYR A 82 5.39 13.18 -22.74
C TYR A 82 4.79 14.46 -22.16
N ILE A 83 4.45 14.49 -20.86
CA ILE A 83 3.79 15.64 -20.27
C ILE A 83 4.72 16.32 -19.24
N SER A 84 4.83 15.78 -18.07
CA SER A 84 5.76 16.24 -17.02
C SER A 84 5.76 15.30 -15.80
N PRO A 85 6.82 15.32 -14.99
CA PRO A 85 6.82 14.62 -13.69
C PRO A 85 5.65 15.05 -12.77
N PHE A 86 5.20 16.31 -12.88
CA PHE A 86 4.11 16.83 -12.07
C PHE A 86 2.75 16.20 -12.43
N ALA A 87 2.56 15.79 -13.68
CA ALA A 87 1.34 15.11 -14.13
C ALA A 87 1.11 13.77 -13.38
N ASN A 88 2.19 13.09 -12.98
CA ASN A 88 2.08 11.87 -12.18
C ASN A 88 1.50 12.11 -10.79
N PHE A 89 1.84 13.23 -10.16
CA PHE A 89 1.25 13.59 -8.86
C PHE A 89 -0.24 13.89 -8.98
N ILE A 90 -0.65 14.60 -10.04
CA ILE A 90 -2.06 14.86 -10.32
C ILE A 90 -2.80 13.53 -10.56
N ALA A 91 -2.25 12.65 -11.39
CA ALA A 91 -2.83 11.32 -11.63
C ALA A 91 -2.94 10.50 -10.35
N GLY A 92 -1.94 10.54 -9.46
CA GLY A 92 -1.96 9.88 -8.15
C GLY A 92 -3.05 10.43 -7.23
N ILE A 93 -3.23 11.76 -7.17
CA ILE A 93 -4.29 12.41 -6.39
C ILE A 93 -5.67 12.01 -6.94
N LEU A 94 -5.87 12.05 -8.26
CA LEU A 94 -7.12 11.61 -8.89
C LEU A 94 -7.41 10.13 -8.63
N GLY A 95 -6.41 9.26 -8.73
CA GLY A 95 -6.52 7.84 -8.40
C GLY A 95 -6.93 7.61 -6.93
N THR A 96 -6.37 8.38 -6.02
CA THR A 96 -6.73 8.31 -4.59
C THR A 96 -8.16 8.78 -4.35
N LEU A 97 -8.61 9.84 -5.03
CA LEU A 97 -10.00 10.31 -4.98
C LEU A 97 -10.98 9.24 -5.48
N ILE A 98 -10.68 8.61 -6.61
CA ILE A 98 -11.48 7.51 -7.16
C ILE A 98 -11.55 6.36 -6.13
N THR A 99 -10.42 6.01 -5.52
CA THR A 99 -10.37 4.97 -4.48
C THR A 99 -11.24 5.31 -3.28
N ILE A 100 -11.23 6.55 -2.81
CA ILE A 100 -12.09 7.02 -1.70
C ILE A 100 -13.57 6.89 -2.08
N ILE A 101 -13.94 7.30 -3.29
CA ILE A 101 -15.32 7.19 -3.80
C ILE A 101 -15.73 5.71 -3.89
N CYS A 102 -14.87 4.84 -4.43
CA CYS A 102 -15.15 3.41 -4.52
C CYS A 102 -15.34 2.78 -3.13
N ILE A 103 -14.47 3.09 -2.16
CA ILE A 103 -14.61 2.60 -0.78
C ILE A 103 -15.90 3.13 -0.15
N TYR A 104 -16.30 4.37 -0.45
CA TYR A 104 -17.54 4.94 0.04
C TYR A 104 -18.77 4.21 -0.52
N MET A 105 -18.76 3.83 -1.79
CA MET A 105 -19.87 3.13 -2.46
C MET A 105 -20.00 1.67 -2.04
N VAL A 106 -18.92 1.02 -1.59
CA VAL A 106 -18.98 -0.36 -1.08
C VAL A 106 -19.80 -0.36 0.20
N SER A 107 -20.86 -1.18 0.26
CA SER A 107 -21.63 -1.41 1.48
C SER A 107 -20.68 -1.86 2.60
N ASP A 108 -20.91 -1.36 3.83
CA ASP A 108 -20.13 -1.86 4.97
C ASP A 108 -20.20 -3.38 4.95
N PRO A 109 -19.05 -4.08 4.88
CA PRO A 109 -19.08 -5.52 5.04
C PRO A 109 -19.81 -5.72 6.37
N LYS A 110 -20.96 -6.42 6.32
CA LYS A 110 -21.51 -6.98 7.55
C LYS A 110 -20.31 -7.70 8.14
N LEU A 111 -19.78 -7.18 9.24
CA LEU A 111 -18.89 -7.93 10.06
C LEU A 111 -19.65 -9.21 10.35
N SER A 112 -19.47 -10.21 9.47
CA SER A 112 -19.71 -11.58 9.87
C SER A 112 -18.85 -11.67 11.10
N GLU A 113 -19.49 -11.66 12.24
CA GLU A 113 -18.85 -11.81 13.52
C GLU A 113 -17.87 -12.94 13.29
N ALA A 114 -16.60 -12.58 13.07
CA ALA A 114 -15.56 -13.57 13.25
C ALA A 114 -15.96 -14.15 14.61
N PRO A 115 -16.18 -15.49 14.73
CA PRO A 115 -16.61 -16.05 15.98
C PRO A 115 -15.76 -15.34 17.01
N GLU A 116 -16.42 -14.70 17.99
CA GLU A 116 -15.72 -14.20 19.15
C GLU A 116 -15.06 -15.43 19.74
N THR A 117 -13.93 -15.76 19.15
CA THR A 117 -12.96 -16.54 19.89
C THR A 117 -12.81 -15.67 21.12
N ASN A 118 -13.25 -16.18 22.26
CA ASN A 118 -12.92 -15.64 23.58
C ASN A 118 -11.40 -15.49 23.61
N GLU A 119 -10.92 -14.47 22.87
CA GLU A 119 -9.59 -13.98 23.02
C GLU A 119 -9.56 -13.37 24.41
N ASN A 120 -9.27 -14.25 25.39
CA ASN A 120 -8.50 -13.80 26.53
C ASN A 120 -7.53 -12.80 25.93
N LYS A 121 -7.66 -11.53 26.31
CA LYS A 121 -6.76 -10.46 25.87
C LYS A 121 -5.35 -10.85 26.30
N LEU A 122 -4.77 -11.80 25.56
CA LEU A 122 -3.37 -12.15 25.70
C LEU A 122 -2.60 -10.85 25.52
N SER A 123 -1.93 -10.43 26.57
CA SER A 123 -1.11 -9.23 26.54
C SER A 123 -0.23 -9.32 25.28
N THR A 124 -0.20 -8.27 24.48
CA THR A 124 0.62 -8.18 23.26
C THR A 124 2.04 -8.68 23.48
N VAL A 125 2.56 -8.49 24.70
CA VAL A 125 3.88 -8.97 25.14
C VAL A 125 3.96 -10.50 25.15
N VAL A 126 2.91 -11.21 25.57
CA VAL A 126 2.88 -12.69 25.60
C VAL A 126 2.87 -13.23 24.17
N VAL A 127 2.05 -12.66 23.30
CA VAL A 127 2.00 -13.03 21.89
C VAL A 127 3.34 -12.79 21.19
N MET A 128 3.96 -11.64 21.44
CA MET A 128 5.30 -11.33 20.91
C MET A 128 6.34 -12.33 21.39
N LYS A 129 6.31 -12.72 22.67
CA LYS A 129 7.23 -13.70 23.22
C LYS A 129 7.06 -15.08 22.60
N GLU A 130 5.83 -15.54 22.39
CA GLU A 130 5.54 -16.79 21.69
C GLU A 130 5.99 -16.77 20.24
N LEU A 131 5.74 -15.66 19.52
CA LEU A 131 6.19 -15.46 18.13
C LEU A 131 7.72 -15.52 18.01
N VAL A 132 8.45 -14.85 18.90
CA VAL A 132 9.93 -14.85 18.90
C VAL A 132 10.48 -16.24 19.27
N HIS A 133 9.77 -17.01 20.09
CA HIS A 133 10.20 -18.36 20.46
C HIS A 133 9.91 -19.41 19.39
N ASN A 134 9.08 -19.08 18.41
CA ASN A 134 8.77 -19.96 17.26
C ASN A 134 9.87 -19.89 16.21
N ILE A 135 10.85 -20.79 16.29
CA ILE A 135 12.01 -20.82 15.39
C ILE A 135 11.63 -20.85 13.89
N PRO A 136 10.65 -21.69 13.43
CA PRO A 136 10.22 -21.68 12.05
C PRO A 136 9.68 -20.33 11.59
N PHE A 137 8.95 -19.63 12.46
CA PHE A 137 8.42 -18.29 12.15
C PHE A 137 9.53 -17.24 12.07
N MET A 138 10.50 -17.28 12.97
CA MET A 138 11.67 -16.39 12.95
C MET A 138 12.53 -16.61 11.70
N LEU A 139 12.76 -17.88 11.32
CA LEU A 139 13.44 -18.21 10.07
C LEU A 139 12.71 -17.65 8.84
N PHE A 140 11.39 -17.82 8.80
CA PHE A 140 10.55 -17.26 7.73
C PHE A 140 10.68 -15.72 7.66
N LEU A 141 10.68 -15.03 8.79
CA LEU A 141 10.85 -13.57 8.83
C LEU A 141 12.22 -13.14 8.31
N VAL A 142 13.29 -13.83 8.71
CA VAL A 142 14.66 -13.52 8.25
C VAL A 142 14.78 -13.74 6.75
N ILE A 143 14.31 -14.88 6.23
CA ILE A 143 14.32 -15.17 4.79
C ILE A 143 13.50 -14.13 4.01
N SER A 144 12.30 -13.79 4.52
CA SER A 144 11.43 -12.78 3.90
C SER A 144 12.08 -11.40 3.88
N PHE A 145 12.80 -11.02 4.93
CA PHE A 145 13.54 -9.76 5.00
C PHE A 145 14.63 -9.68 3.93
N PHE A 146 15.45 -10.71 3.79
CA PHE A 146 16.49 -10.75 2.77
C PHE A 146 15.91 -10.81 1.35
N PHE A 147 14.87 -11.61 1.15
CA PHE A 147 14.18 -11.71 -0.15
C PHE A 147 13.58 -10.36 -0.57
N TRP A 148 12.85 -9.70 0.35
CA TRP A 148 12.26 -8.39 0.08
C TRP A 148 13.32 -7.33 -0.17
N GLY A 149 14.41 -7.34 0.59
CA GLY A 149 15.56 -6.44 0.39
C GLY A 149 16.18 -6.61 -1.00
N ALA A 150 16.43 -7.84 -1.43
CA ALA A 150 16.97 -8.13 -2.76
C ALA A 150 16.01 -7.69 -3.88
N CYS A 151 14.71 -7.98 -3.75
CA CYS A 151 13.71 -7.53 -4.71
C CYS A 151 13.62 -6.01 -4.79
N SER A 152 13.59 -5.34 -3.67
CA SER A 152 13.52 -3.86 -3.60
C SER A 152 14.75 -3.21 -4.23
N THR A 153 15.93 -3.75 -3.97
CA THR A 153 17.17 -3.28 -4.58
C THR A 153 17.14 -3.44 -6.11
N ASN A 154 16.71 -4.59 -6.60
CA ASN A 154 16.56 -4.81 -8.05
C ASN A 154 15.61 -3.79 -8.69
N PHE A 155 14.44 -3.57 -8.10
CA PHE A 155 13.48 -2.59 -8.63
C PHE A 155 14.07 -1.17 -8.70
N ASN A 156 14.79 -0.75 -7.68
CA ASN A 156 15.33 0.61 -7.61
C ASN A 156 16.52 0.83 -8.56
N TYR A 157 17.36 -0.18 -8.74
CA TYR A 157 18.59 -0.04 -9.54
C TYR A 157 18.47 -0.55 -10.97
N LEU A 158 17.40 -1.27 -11.33
CA LEU A 158 17.21 -1.83 -12.67
C LEU A 158 17.25 -0.75 -13.75
N SER A 159 16.62 0.39 -13.51
CA SER A 159 16.59 1.52 -14.46
C SER A 159 17.97 2.15 -14.67
N LEU A 160 18.78 2.24 -13.61
CA LEU A 160 20.16 2.73 -13.70
C LEU A 160 21.06 1.74 -14.44
N PHE A 161 20.87 0.44 -14.21
CA PHE A 161 21.58 -0.62 -14.88
C PHE A 161 21.30 -0.62 -16.38
N ILE A 162 20.02 -0.56 -16.78
CA ILE A 162 19.63 -0.48 -18.20
C ILE A 162 20.22 0.76 -18.87
N LYS A 163 20.20 1.90 -18.19
CA LYS A 163 20.77 3.14 -18.72
C LYS A 163 22.28 3.04 -18.95
N SER A 164 23.02 2.34 -18.09
CA SER A 164 24.47 2.14 -18.25
C SER A 164 24.83 1.24 -19.43
N TYR A 165 23.93 0.37 -19.87
CA TYR A 165 24.13 -0.50 -21.04
C TYR A 165 23.64 0.12 -22.35
N SER A 166 22.77 1.13 -22.28
CA SER A 166 22.22 1.82 -23.47
C SER A 166 23.03 3.05 -23.88
N SER A 167 24.10 3.38 -23.17
CA SER A 167 25.08 4.44 -23.51
C SER A 167 26.32 3.85 -24.14
#